data_862ecbf4a9dd6f18bd1d0cd6eaedf810
#
_entry.id   862ecbf4a9dd6f18bd1d0cd6eaedf810
#
_cell.length_a   1.000
_cell.length_b   1.000
_cell.length_c   1.000
_cell.angle_alpha   90.00
_cell.angle_beta   90.00
_cell.angle_gamma   90.00
#
_symmetry.space_group_name_H-M   'P 1'
#
loop_
_entity.id
_entity.type
_entity.pdbx_description
1 polymer ?
#
loop_
_entity_poly.entity_id
_entity_poly.type
_entity_poly.pdbx_seq_one_letter_code
_entity_poly.pdbx_strand_id
1 'polypeptide(L)'
;MAAKVRKGFVNVGAGQVHYRAAGSGPPVILLHDSPRSSVLHLPLLEHFSDRFTTIAIDTPGYGNSTALPPEPRPEIADFSNALADTILGFGVERCPVYGFHTSSKILLDFAANHPERVAVAIMDGLSLPAGDTDHAFINSYMQPFKVTGTGSYLAEEWTRVRDFQRWFPWFAKSKATRLPMAQRDMKYMQSYSMDLFMAGPHFSDAYSAAMRYKAVSVVPTLSARCVFMAREDDVLYSFLDSLPDPLPDGSTIERMSPDRDAWKARMGELFNEYADFDGAGDFAPPDPLKDPLSGGAVTRGYVDAGSGQILVRRAGHGTGTPVVFLHDLPGSARADETYLKALGQGRPAFGLDLPGCNDSDALDQADASSYAATLLAAIDALGLKDFDLVADGLSTPIALTLAKQSGSRVRRLVLDAVALPESDLSAEMKVNYLPDLRPQMDGTHLHRCWHMLRDQSVHWPWYDGGVDAIRKIAPDLDPQTLHMRLVDTMKQWDHAGDAIAAALDADGRGSLKDISAPTMVFETEDDARYRWAGEAVKGLSNGIQATRPADPTARARAVLSFLEG
;
A
#
# COMPACT_ATOMS: atom_id res chain seq x y z
N MET A 1 -16.43 -4.24 21.38
CA MET A 1 -15.80 -4.68 20.11
C MET A 1 -14.64 -3.73 19.85
N ALA A 2 -13.45 -4.23 19.51
CA ALA A 2 -12.34 -3.37 19.12
C ALA A 2 -12.80 -2.48 17.95
N ALA A 3 -12.39 -1.21 17.96
CA ALA A 3 -12.74 -0.30 16.87
C ALA A 3 -12.06 -0.76 15.58
N LYS A 4 -12.78 -0.70 14.46
CA LYS A 4 -12.24 -1.08 13.14
C LYS A 4 -11.07 -0.14 12.78
N VAL A 5 -9.93 -0.71 12.40
CA VAL A 5 -8.80 0.07 11.88
C VAL A 5 -9.18 0.64 10.51
N ARG A 6 -9.03 1.94 10.35
CA ARG A 6 -9.26 2.67 9.09
C ARG A 6 -7.94 3.08 8.48
N LYS A 7 -7.88 3.05 7.16
CA LYS A 7 -6.74 3.50 6.35
C LYS A 7 -7.05 4.85 5.73
N GLY A 8 -6.03 5.68 5.54
CA GLY A 8 -6.19 6.98 4.90
C GLY A 8 -4.88 7.50 4.32
N PHE A 9 -5.00 8.57 3.56
CA PHE A 9 -3.89 9.37 3.07
C PHE A 9 -4.10 10.82 3.45
N VAL A 10 -3.01 11.52 3.72
CA VAL A 10 -3.00 12.98 3.83
C VAL A 10 -2.02 13.54 2.81
N ASN A 11 -2.39 14.65 2.16
CA ASN A 11 -1.51 15.34 1.22
C ASN A 11 -0.45 16.13 1.99
N VAL A 12 0.82 15.89 1.67
CA VAL A 12 1.97 16.56 2.29
C VAL A 12 2.92 17.00 1.18
N GLY A 13 3.06 18.29 0.98
CA GLY A 13 3.82 18.84 -0.13
C GLY A 13 3.31 18.33 -1.48
N ALA A 14 4.20 17.76 -2.29
CA ALA A 14 3.87 17.17 -3.59
C ALA A 14 3.48 15.69 -3.53
N GLY A 15 3.43 15.09 -2.34
CA GLY A 15 3.17 13.66 -2.13
C GLY A 15 2.05 13.39 -1.13
N GLN A 16 1.96 12.13 -0.72
CA GLN A 16 0.98 11.68 0.25
C GLN A 16 1.63 10.81 1.31
N VAL A 17 1.21 11.01 2.56
CA VAL A 17 1.55 10.14 3.67
C VAL A 17 0.33 9.25 3.97
N HIS A 18 0.58 7.95 4.02
CA HIS A 18 -0.41 6.95 4.40
C HIS A 18 -0.42 6.76 5.92
N TYR A 19 -1.58 6.49 6.45
CA TYR A 19 -1.77 6.19 7.87
C TYR A 19 -2.83 5.11 8.09
N ARG A 20 -2.77 4.51 9.29
CA ARG A 20 -3.84 3.68 9.86
C ARG A 20 -4.28 4.32 11.17
N ALA A 21 -5.58 4.38 11.40
CA ALA A 21 -6.13 4.96 12.62
C ALA A 21 -7.23 4.08 13.19
N ALA A 22 -7.35 4.05 14.51
CA ALA A 22 -8.42 3.36 15.21
C ALA A 22 -8.84 4.13 16.47
N GLY A 23 -10.11 3.98 16.85
CA GLY A 23 -10.68 4.54 18.06
C GLY A 23 -11.20 5.96 17.90
N SER A 24 -11.51 6.55 19.05
CA SER A 24 -11.98 7.93 19.20
C SER A 24 -11.48 8.47 20.54
N GLY A 25 -11.25 9.78 20.61
CA GLY A 25 -10.66 10.45 21.77
C GLY A 25 -9.40 11.21 21.39
N PRO A 26 -8.58 11.64 22.35
CA PRO A 26 -7.37 12.42 22.06
C PRO A 26 -6.43 11.70 21.08
N PRO A 27 -5.81 12.43 20.12
CA PRO A 27 -4.92 11.83 19.14
C PRO A 27 -3.58 11.41 19.74
N VAL A 28 -3.09 10.24 19.33
CA VAL A 28 -1.77 9.69 19.66
C VAL A 28 -1.11 9.18 18.37
N ILE A 29 0.13 9.59 18.11
CA ILE A 29 0.88 9.22 16.91
C ILE A 29 1.87 8.08 17.22
N LEU A 30 1.90 7.06 16.35
CA LEU A 30 2.83 5.94 16.42
C LEU A 30 3.69 5.88 15.15
N LEU A 31 5.01 5.86 15.32
CA LEU A 31 5.99 5.78 14.26
C LEU A 31 6.74 4.43 14.31
N HIS A 32 6.84 3.76 13.17
CA HIS A 32 7.45 2.44 13.03
C HIS A 32 8.98 2.50 12.83
N ASP A 33 9.66 1.37 13.02
CA ASP A 33 11.06 1.18 12.65
C ASP A 33 11.23 0.93 11.12
N SER A 34 12.46 0.94 10.65
CA SER A 34 12.79 0.62 9.25
C SER A 34 13.27 -0.83 9.10
N PRO A 35 12.90 -1.51 8.01
CA PRO A 35 12.09 -1.08 6.86
C PRO A 35 10.59 -1.40 6.99
N ARG A 36 10.05 -1.34 8.21
CA ARG A 36 8.64 -1.67 8.48
C ARG A 36 7.68 -0.58 7.98
N SER A 37 6.40 -0.74 8.27
CA SER A 37 5.33 0.20 7.99
C SER A 37 4.37 0.30 9.18
N SER A 38 3.32 1.12 9.07
CA SER A 38 2.26 1.25 10.09
C SER A 38 1.57 -0.07 10.46
N VAL A 39 1.70 -1.11 9.61
CA VAL A 39 1.24 -2.49 9.90
C VAL A 39 1.86 -3.04 11.18
N LEU A 40 3.09 -2.63 11.52
CA LEU A 40 3.75 -3.01 12.77
C LEU A 40 2.90 -2.68 14.00
N HIS A 41 2.17 -1.57 13.95
CA HIS A 41 1.41 -1.03 15.07
C HIS A 41 -0.06 -1.46 15.12
N LEU A 42 -0.53 -2.35 14.23
CA LEU A 42 -1.91 -2.85 14.28
C LEU A 42 -2.33 -3.32 15.69
N PRO A 43 -1.50 -4.11 16.43
CA PRO A 43 -1.87 -4.52 17.79
C PRO A 43 -1.98 -3.36 18.79
N LEU A 44 -1.24 -2.26 18.60
CA LEU A 44 -1.33 -1.07 19.46
C LEU A 44 -2.54 -0.21 19.10
N LEU A 45 -2.85 -0.08 17.78
CA LEU A 45 -4.05 0.59 17.32
C LEU A 45 -5.29 -0.04 17.93
N GLU A 46 -5.40 -1.37 17.89
CA GLU A 46 -6.51 -2.11 18.48
C GLU A 46 -6.55 -1.97 20.01
N HIS A 47 -5.38 -2.06 20.68
CA HIS A 47 -5.27 -2.04 22.14
C HIS A 47 -5.70 -0.68 22.75
N PHE A 48 -5.39 0.42 22.08
CA PHE A 48 -5.66 1.77 22.60
C PHE A 48 -6.93 2.41 22.03
N SER A 49 -7.63 1.74 21.12
CA SER A 49 -8.80 2.28 20.39
C SER A 49 -10.02 2.61 21.25
N ASP A 50 -10.08 2.11 22.47
CA ASP A 50 -11.17 2.37 23.42
C ASP A 50 -11.03 3.72 24.13
N ARG A 51 -9.84 4.34 24.09
CA ARG A 51 -9.51 5.57 24.85
C ARG A 51 -8.95 6.69 24.00
N PHE A 52 -8.28 6.36 22.89
CA PHE A 52 -7.55 7.32 22.07
C PHE A 52 -7.92 7.17 20.60
N THR A 53 -7.78 8.24 19.84
CA THR A 53 -7.59 8.16 18.39
C THR A 53 -6.12 7.83 18.15
N THR A 54 -5.80 6.54 17.99
CA THR A 54 -4.44 6.07 17.78
C THR A 54 -4.14 6.05 16.28
N ILE A 55 -3.05 6.71 15.86
CA ILE A 55 -2.70 6.93 14.44
C ILE A 55 -1.30 6.40 14.18
N ALA A 56 -1.17 5.38 13.37
CA ALA A 56 0.12 4.84 12.92
C ALA A 56 0.42 5.35 11.51
N ILE A 57 1.56 6.03 11.33
CA ILE A 57 1.98 6.67 10.09
C ILE A 57 2.98 5.77 9.35
N ASP A 58 2.85 5.65 8.03
CA ASP A 58 3.94 5.16 7.18
C ASP A 58 4.93 6.30 6.95
N THR A 59 6.16 6.17 7.43
CA THR A 59 7.24 7.13 7.17
C THR A 59 7.44 7.31 5.66
N PRO A 60 7.70 8.51 5.12
CA PRO A 60 7.96 8.71 3.70
C PRO A 60 8.96 7.69 3.11
N GLY A 61 8.57 7.06 1.99
CA GLY A 61 9.34 5.99 1.35
C GLY A 61 9.07 4.58 1.87
N TYR A 62 8.26 4.43 2.92
CA TYR A 62 7.84 3.13 3.46
C TYR A 62 6.33 2.94 3.33
N GLY A 63 5.90 1.69 3.40
CA GLY A 63 4.48 1.34 3.27
C GLY A 63 3.89 1.93 2.00
N ASN A 64 2.79 2.65 2.15
CA ASN A 64 2.12 3.33 1.03
C ASN A 64 2.46 4.83 0.94
N SER A 65 3.36 5.36 1.76
CA SER A 65 3.73 6.77 1.71
C SER A 65 4.63 7.08 0.52
N THR A 66 4.46 8.26 -0.07
CA THR A 66 5.34 8.77 -1.12
C THR A 66 6.73 8.99 -0.54
N ALA A 67 7.78 8.58 -1.26
CA ALA A 67 9.15 8.83 -0.83
C ALA A 67 9.51 10.32 -0.91
N LEU A 68 10.44 10.75 -0.06
CA LEU A 68 11.06 12.08 -0.18
C LEU A 68 11.88 12.14 -1.49
N PRO A 69 12.12 13.37 -2.03
CA PRO A 69 13.01 13.54 -3.16
C PRO A 69 14.38 12.90 -2.88
N PRO A 70 14.97 12.15 -3.84
CA PRO A 70 16.26 11.48 -3.61
C PRO A 70 17.46 12.43 -3.64
N GLU A 71 17.29 13.62 -4.20
CA GLU A 71 18.34 14.64 -4.33
C GLU A 71 17.87 15.99 -3.76
N PRO A 72 18.59 16.57 -2.80
CA PRO A 72 19.71 15.95 -2.05
C PRO A 72 19.21 14.72 -1.25
N ARG A 73 20.14 13.79 -0.95
CA ARG A 73 19.80 12.59 -0.16
C ARG A 73 19.16 12.97 1.17
N PRO A 74 17.99 12.41 1.52
CA PRO A 74 17.29 12.76 2.75
C PRO A 74 18.10 12.47 4.01
N GLU A 75 18.02 13.37 4.99
CA GLU A 75 18.55 13.22 6.32
C GLU A 75 17.41 13.21 7.36
N ILE A 76 17.70 12.97 8.64
CA ILE A 76 16.66 12.88 9.68
C ILE A 76 15.79 14.13 9.76
N ALA A 77 16.35 15.32 9.56
CA ALA A 77 15.60 16.57 9.56
C ALA A 77 14.50 16.63 8.47
N ASP A 78 14.73 16.00 7.31
CA ASP A 78 13.74 15.99 6.24
C ASP A 78 12.54 15.11 6.62
N PHE A 79 12.80 13.97 7.28
CA PHE A 79 11.72 13.09 7.82
C PHE A 79 11.00 13.74 9.01
N SER A 80 11.71 14.48 9.85
CA SER A 80 11.16 15.25 10.95
C SER A 80 10.22 16.37 10.46
N ASN A 81 10.63 17.12 9.42
CA ASN A 81 9.80 18.14 8.79
C ASN A 81 8.56 17.52 8.14
N ALA A 82 8.71 16.38 7.42
CA ALA A 82 7.58 15.65 6.86
C ALA A 82 6.60 15.15 7.93
N LEU A 83 7.10 14.76 9.11
CA LEU A 83 6.26 14.42 10.26
C LEU A 83 5.48 15.64 10.76
N ALA A 84 6.14 16.80 10.89
CA ALA A 84 5.49 18.05 11.29
C ALA A 84 4.33 18.41 10.36
N ASP A 85 4.58 18.36 9.04
CA ASP A 85 3.57 18.65 8.02
C ASP A 85 2.43 17.63 8.04
N THR A 86 2.75 16.34 8.29
CA THR A 86 1.76 15.27 8.38
C THR A 86 0.82 15.49 9.56
N ILE A 87 1.35 15.80 10.75
CA ILE A 87 0.54 16.06 11.96
C ILE A 87 -0.38 17.26 11.75
N LEU A 88 0.13 18.33 11.12
CA LEU A 88 -0.71 19.48 10.74
C LEU A 88 -1.80 19.09 9.73
N GLY A 89 -1.45 18.27 8.74
CA GLY A 89 -2.40 17.77 7.76
C GLY A 89 -3.51 16.93 8.37
N PHE A 90 -3.31 16.38 9.56
CA PHE A 90 -4.36 15.70 10.33
C PHE A 90 -5.29 16.66 11.11
N GLY A 91 -4.99 17.97 11.17
CA GLY A 91 -5.67 18.92 12.03
C GLY A 91 -5.23 18.85 13.50
N VAL A 92 -4.17 18.09 13.80
CA VAL A 92 -3.62 17.93 15.14
C VAL A 92 -2.54 18.96 15.38
N GLU A 93 -2.67 19.75 16.47
CA GLU A 93 -1.69 20.78 16.81
C GLU A 93 -0.60 20.22 17.71
N ARG A 94 -0.98 19.44 18.71
CA ARG A 94 -0.08 18.88 19.72
C ARG A 94 -0.60 17.54 20.22
N CYS A 95 0.28 16.52 20.33
CA CYS A 95 -0.11 15.21 20.82
C CYS A 95 1.08 14.42 21.41
N PRO A 96 0.83 13.33 22.15
CA PRO A 96 1.82 12.30 22.41
C PRO A 96 2.30 11.64 21.10
N VAL A 97 3.62 11.46 20.97
CA VAL A 97 4.22 10.78 19.84
C VAL A 97 5.14 9.67 20.36
N TYR A 98 4.92 8.46 19.83
CA TYR A 98 5.76 7.29 20.08
C TYR A 98 6.61 6.98 18.86
N GLY A 99 7.91 6.77 19.05
CA GLY A 99 8.84 6.35 18.00
C GLY A 99 9.63 5.11 18.42
N PHE A 100 9.77 4.16 17.50
CA PHE A 100 10.45 2.89 17.72
C PHE A 100 11.71 2.77 16.86
N HIS A 101 12.86 2.49 17.46
CA HIS A 101 14.17 2.33 16.80
C HIS A 101 14.51 3.48 15.83
N THR A 102 14.48 3.27 14.51
CA THR A 102 14.79 4.31 13.51
C THR A 102 13.96 5.58 13.74
N SER A 103 12.67 5.42 13.99
CA SER A 103 11.79 6.58 14.19
C SER A 103 11.96 7.24 15.56
N SER A 104 12.62 6.62 16.54
CA SER A 104 13.05 7.33 17.75
C SER A 104 14.01 8.47 17.43
N LYS A 105 14.85 8.37 16.38
CA LYS A 105 15.73 9.46 15.94
C LYS A 105 14.97 10.54 15.15
N ILE A 106 13.97 10.15 14.35
CA ILE A 106 13.07 11.11 13.72
C ILE A 106 12.31 11.90 14.79
N LEU A 107 11.79 11.18 15.80
CA LEU A 107 11.08 11.80 16.93
C LEU A 107 11.99 12.68 17.78
N LEU A 108 13.26 12.29 17.98
CA LEU A 108 14.25 13.12 18.70
C LEU A 108 14.46 14.46 18.00
N ASP A 109 14.67 14.43 16.68
CA ASP A 109 14.82 15.65 15.88
C ASP A 109 13.54 16.49 15.89
N PHE A 110 12.38 15.85 15.77
CA PHE A 110 11.08 16.51 15.84
C PHE A 110 10.85 17.18 17.20
N ALA A 111 11.16 16.52 18.31
CA ALA A 111 11.02 17.07 19.65
C ALA A 111 11.99 18.23 19.93
N ALA A 112 13.16 18.21 19.29
CA ALA A 112 14.12 19.31 19.41
C ALA A 112 13.73 20.55 18.59
N ASN A 113 13.16 20.36 17.39
CA ASN A 113 12.86 21.45 16.46
C ASN A 113 11.39 21.95 16.52
N HIS A 114 10.46 21.12 17.04
CA HIS A 114 9.04 21.43 17.17
C HIS A 114 8.50 21.10 18.58
N PRO A 115 9.15 21.58 19.67
CA PRO A 115 8.76 21.19 21.05
C PRO A 115 7.33 21.57 21.39
N GLU A 116 6.78 22.62 20.78
CA GLU A 116 5.41 23.09 20.98
C GLU A 116 4.35 22.10 20.49
N ARG A 117 4.71 21.19 19.58
CA ARG A 117 3.81 20.18 18.99
C ARG A 117 3.84 18.85 19.71
N VAL A 118 4.77 18.68 20.64
CA VAL A 118 5.00 17.43 21.36
C VAL A 118 4.45 17.55 22.76
N ALA A 119 3.40 16.78 23.09
CA ALA A 119 2.91 16.66 24.45
C ALA A 119 3.87 15.82 25.31
N VAL A 120 4.28 14.68 24.77
CA VAL A 120 5.37 13.84 25.24
C VAL A 120 5.98 13.09 24.04
N ALA A 121 7.29 13.02 23.93
CA ALA A 121 8.00 12.17 23.00
C ALA A 121 8.44 10.88 23.69
N ILE A 122 7.90 9.74 23.30
CA ILE A 122 8.27 8.42 23.83
C ILE A 122 9.19 7.75 22.82
N MET A 123 10.48 7.68 23.14
CA MET A 123 11.52 7.12 22.28
C MET A 123 11.89 5.72 22.77
N ASP A 124 11.35 4.70 22.11
CA ASP A 124 11.60 3.29 22.45
C ASP A 124 12.76 2.74 21.61
N GLY A 125 13.84 2.37 22.27
CA GLY A 125 15.05 1.87 21.61
C GLY A 125 15.81 2.96 20.83
N LEU A 126 16.06 4.12 21.45
CA LEU A 126 16.91 5.15 20.86
C LEU A 126 18.38 4.70 20.88
N SER A 127 19.01 4.59 19.72
CA SER A 127 20.44 4.29 19.63
C SER A 127 21.31 5.54 19.73
N LEU A 128 22.32 5.52 20.61
CA LEU A 128 23.25 6.61 20.92
C LEU A 128 24.69 6.14 20.71
N PRO A 129 25.11 5.79 19.48
CA PRO A 129 26.47 5.32 19.23
C PRO A 129 27.48 6.44 19.52
N ALA A 130 28.56 6.10 20.24
CA ALA A 130 29.69 6.97 20.43
C ALA A 130 30.60 6.97 19.19
N GLY A 131 31.29 8.10 18.96
CA GLY A 131 32.29 8.21 17.89
C GLY A 131 31.75 8.68 16.55
N ASP A 132 32.59 8.54 15.53
CA ASP A 132 32.29 8.98 14.18
C ASP A 132 31.37 8.01 13.42
N THR A 133 30.71 8.56 12.41
CA THR A 133 29.83 7.75 11.54
C THR A 133 30.66 6.75 10.72
N ASP A 134 30.39 5.47 10.89
CA ASP A 134 31.02 4.41 10.08
C ASP A 134 30.30 4.24 8.74
N HIS A 135 30.72 5.03 7.75
CA HIS A 135 30.15 4.98 6.39
C HIS A 135 30.39 3.63 5.71
N ALA A 136 31.50 2.93 6.01
CA ALA A 136 31.78 1.63 5.42
C ALA A 136 30.79 0.57 5.96
N PHE A 137 30.51 0.61 7.26
CA PHE A 137 29.49 -0.22 7.88
C PHE A 137 28.09 0.07 7.27
N ILE A 138 27.68 1.35 7.17
CA ILE A 138 26.39 1.73 6.62
C ILE A 138 26.23 1.20 5.19
N ASN A 139 27.23 1.38 4.33
CA ASN A 139 27.20 0.89 2.95
C ASN A 139 27.11 -0.64 2.87
N SER A 140 27.79 -1.36 3.77
CA SER A 140 27.73 -2.82 3.83
C SER A 140 26.38 -3.32 4.37
N TYR A 141 25.79 -2.58 5.31
CA TYR A 141 24.51 -2.92 5.92
C TYR A 141 23.33 -2.62 4.99
N MET A 142 23.38 -1.49 4.30
CA MET A 142 22.36 -0.97 3.37
C MET A 142 22.66 -1.34 1.91
N GLN A 143 22.92 -2.64 1.65
CA GLN A 143 23.11 -3.10 0.27
C GLN A 143 21.93 -2.74 -0.60
N PRO A 144 22.15 -2.25 -1.84
CA PRO A 144 21.09 -1.79 -2.71
C PRO A 144 20.04 -2.85 -2.99
N PHE A 145 18.79 -2.47 -2.93
CA PHE A 145 17.67 -3.27 -3.42
C PHE A 145 17.60 -3.15 -4.95
N LYS A 146 17.76 -4.26 -5.67
CA LYS A 146 17.78 -4.27 -7.14
C LYS A 146 16.79 -5.28 -7.68
N VAL A 147 15.75 -4.79 -8.32
CA VAL A 147 14.79 -5.64 -9.02
C VAL A 147 15.43 -6.18 -10.30
N THR A 148 15.33 -7.48 -10.54
CA THR A 148 15.88 -8.16 -11.72
C THR A 148 14.77 -8.79 -12.56
N GLY A 149 14.91 -8.81 -13.89
CA GLY A 149 13.92 -9.38 -14.80
C GLY A 149 13.70 -10.89 -14.67
N THR A 150 14.63 -11.58 -13.98
CA THR A 150 14.50 -13.02 -13.66
C THR A 150 13.74 -13.29 -12.36
N GLY A 151 13.51 -12.26 -11.53
CA GLY A 151 12.96 -12.44 -10.19
C GLY A 151 13.92 -13.03 -9.16
N SER A 152 15.21 -13.25 -9.48
CA SER A 152 16.20 -13.86 -8.57
C SER A 152 16.38 -13.05 -7.28
N TYR A 153 16.25 -11.72 -7.36
CA TYR A 153 16.32 -10.82 -6.20
C TYR A 153 15.31 -11.19 -5.09
N LEU A 154 14.18 -11.82 -5.41
CA LEU A 154 13.18 -12.25 -4.42
C LEU A 154 13.76 -13.25 -3.43
N ALA A 155 14.57 -14.21 -3.91
CA ALA A 155 15.26 -15.17 -3.04
C ALA A 155 16.37 -14.51 -2.22
N GLU A 156 17.07 -13.54 -2.80
CA GLU A 156 18.12 -12.77 -2.13
C GLU A 156 17.54 -11.93 -0.99
N GLU A 157 16.48 -11.17 -1.27
CA GLU A 157 15.83 -10.30 -0.27
C GLU A 157 15.08 -11.11 0.80
N TRP A 158 14.41 -12.20 0.43
CA TRP A 158 13.83 -13.13 1.39
C TRP A 158 14.89 -13.68 2.37
N THR A 159 16.06 -14.03 1.83
CA THR A 159 17.20 -14.48 2.66
C THR A 159 17.70 -13.35 3.54
N ARG A 160 17.82 -12.11 3.03
CA ARG A 160 18.22 -10.93 3.82
C ARG A 160 17.27 -10.71 4.99
N VAL A 161 15.94 -10.77 4.79
CA VAL A 161 14.96 -10.63 5.88
C VAL A 161 15.14 -11.71 6.95
N ARG A 162 15.41 -12.97 6.53
CA ARG A 162 15.71 -14.05 7.47
C ARG A 162 17.01 -13.80 8.25
N ASP A 163 18.01 -13.23 7.62
CA ASP A 163 19.31 -12.95 8.22
C ASP A 163 19.26 -11.74 9.17
N PHE A 164 18.46 -10.71 8.91
CA PHE A 164 18.15 -9.64 9.85
C PHE A 164 17.62 -10.16 11.20
N GLN A 165 16.89 -11.27 11.20
CA GLN A 165 16.33 -11.87 12.41
C GLN A 165 17.34 -12.76 13.16
N ARG A 166 18.54 -12.99 12.61
CA ARG A 166 19.47 -14.00 13.11
C ARG A 166 20.83 -13.45 13.49
N TRP A 167 21.31 -12.42 12.80
CA TRP A 167 22.64 -11.84 13.02
C TRP A 167 22.60 -10.31 12.99
N PHE A 168 23.44 -9.72 13.82
CA PHE A 168 23.71 -8.28 13.72
C PHE A 168 25.24 -8.06 13.69
N PRO A 169 25.78 -7.47 12.60
CA PRO A 169 25.09 -7.15 11.36
C PRO A 169 24.73 -8.42 10.56
N TRP A 170 23.65 -8.34 9.79
CA TRP A 170 23.07 -9.49 9.07
C TRP A 170 24.02 -10.17 8.08
N PHE A 171 24.98 -9.44 7.54
CA PHE A 171 25.98 -9.94 6.58
C PHE A 171 27.17 -10.64 7.25
N ALA A 172 27.40 -10.43 8.53
CA ALA A 172 28.48 -11.07 9.29
C ALA A 172 27.95 -12.29 10.07
N LYS A 173 28.03 -13.46 9.45
CA LYS A 173 27.46 -14.71 9.98
C LYS A 173 28.45 -15.48 10.84
N SER A 174 28.49 -15.19 12.12
CA SER A 174 29.40 -15.84 13.10
C SER A 174 28.68 -16.09 14.43
N LYS A 175 29.33 -16.85 15.32
CA LYS A 175 28.83 -17.05 16.69
C LYS A 175 28.75 -15.73 17.48
N ALA A 176 29.68 -14.82 17.25
CA ALA A 176 29.72 -13.52 17.94
C ALA A 176 28.61 -12.54 17.52
N THR A 177 28.11 -12.68 16.29
CA THR A 177 27.08 -11.83 15.74
C THR A 177 25.67 -12.45 15.81
N ARG A 178 25.57 -13.66 16.35
CA ARG A 178 24.28 -14.37 16.48
C ARG A 178 23.39 -13.69 17.50
N LEU A 179 22.17 -13.30 17.04
CA LEU A 179 21.15 -12.76 17.94
C LEU A 179 20.49 -13.90 18.75
N PRO A 180 20.25 -13.71 20.04
CA PRO A 180 19.60 -14.69 20.91
C PRO A 180 18.06 -14.66 20.74
N MET A 181 17.59 -14.72 19.50
CA MET A 181 16.18 -14.62 19.16
C MET A 181 15.66 -15.94 18.60
N ALA A 182 14.42 -16.29 18.99
CA ALA A 182 13.70 -17.40 18.36
C ALA A 182 13.38 -17.08 16.89
N GLN A 183 13.24 -18.13 16.09
CA GLN A 183 12.79 -17.97 14.71
C GLN A 183 11.35 -17.41 14.71
N ARG A 184 11.14 -16.37 13.93
CA ARG A 184 9.81 -15.79 13.73
C ARG A 184 8.92 -16.71 12.88
N ASP A 185 7.62 -16.64 13.11
CA ASP A 185 6.62 -17.38 12.33
C ASP A 185 6.47 -16.84 10.89
N MET A 186 5.73 -17.56 10.08
CA MET A 186 5.53 -17.19 8.67
C MET A 186 4.72 -15.91 8.48
N LYS A 187 3.78 -15.63 9.38
CA LYS A 187 2.97 -14.39 9.32
C LYS A 187 3.87 -13.17 9.50
N TYR A 188 4.76 -13.22 10.48
CA TYR A 188 5.75 -12.16 10.71
C TYR A 188 6.72 -12.02 9.53
N MET A 189 7.25 -13.15 9.03
CA MET A 189 8.22 -13.16 7.92
C MET A 189 7.59 -12.57 6.64
N GLN A 190 6.36 -12.96 6.32
CA GLN A 190 5.62 -12.42 5.18
C GLN A 190 5.38 -10.92 5.34
N SER A 191 4.86 -10.48 6.49
CA SER A 191 4.60 -9.07 6.76
C SER A 191 5.88 -8.23 6.63
N TYR A 192 6.99 -8.68 7.23
CA TYR A 192 8.27 -7.97 7.15
C TYR A 192 8.79 -7.88 5.70
N SER A 193 8.68 -9.00 4.96
CA SER A 193 9.14 -9.03 3.57
C SER A 193 8.29 -8.13 2.68
N MET A 194 6.98 -8.07 2.90
CA MET A 194 6.12 -7.15 2.17
C MET A 194 6.47 -5.69 2.47
N ASP A 195 6.74 -5.33 3.73
CA ASP A 195 7.19 -3.98 4.08
C ASP A 195 8.50 -3.62 3.35
N LEU A 196 9.49 -4.54 3.32
CA LEU A 196 10.73 -4.34 2.57
C LEU A 196 10.50 -4.20 1.06
N PHE A 197 9.67 -5.06 0.46
CA PHE A 197 9.37 -5.01 -0.97
C PHE A 197 8.57 -3.75 -1.36
N MET A 198 7.66 -3.29 -0.49
CA MET A 198 6.94 -2.04 -0.70
C MET A 198 7.87 -0.83 -0.69
N ALA A 199 8.82 -0.78 0.25
CA ALA A 199 9.82 0.28 0.31
C ALA A 199 10.79 0.21 -0.89
N GLY A 200 11.09 -1.01 -1.38
CA GLY A 200 11.98 -1.22 -2.51
C GLY A 200 13.33 -0.51 -2.33
N PRO A 201 13.78 0.31 -3.30
CA PRO A 201 15.05 1.03 -3.18
C PRO A 201 15.07 2.07 -2.04
N HIS A 202 13.90 2.53 -1.58
CA HIS A 202 13.78 3.52 -0.49
C HIS A 202 13.94 2.94 0.91
N PHE A 203 14.05 1.58 1.03
CA PHE A 203 14.20 0.94 2.35
C PHE A 203 15.39 1.47 3.15
N SER A 204 16.40 1.98 2.49
CA SER A 204 17.63 2.50 3.10
C SER A 204 17.55 3.98 3.46
N ASP A 205 16.55 4.74 3.02
CA ASP A 205 16.57 6.21 3.13
C ASP A 205 16.55 6.69 4.59
N ALA A 206 15.46 6.50 5.32
CA ALA A 206 15.39 6.89 6.73
C ALA A 206 16.34 6.05 7.60
N TYR A 207 16.55 4.77 7.27
CA TYR A 207 17.42 3.91 8.05
C TYR A 207 18.89 4.36 8.00
N SER A 208 19.42 4.66 6.81
CA SER A 208 20.79 5.18 6.68
C SER A 208 20.92 6.62 7.22
N ALA A 209 19.87 7.44 7.07
CA ALA A 209 19.82 8.75 7.71
C ALA A 209 19.93 8.64 9.23
N ALA A 210 19.19 7.71 9.84
CA ALA A 210 19.27 7.43 11.27
C ALA A 210 20.66 6.97 11.72
N MET A 211 21.36 6.16 10.91
CA MET A 211 22.72 5.72 11.20
C MET A 211 23.74 6.87 11.13
N ARG A 212 23.50 7.90 10.32
CA ARG A 212 24.36 9.08 10.24
C ARG A 212 24.05 10.14 11.31
N TYR A 213 22.84 10.10 11.88
CA TYR A 213 22.36 11.13 12.79
C TYR A 213 23.07 11.10 14.14
N LYS A 214 23.58 12.24 14.59
CA LYS A 214 24.35 12.41 15.83
C LYS A 214 23.41 12.68 17.03
N ALA A 215 22.58 11.71 17.39
CA ALA A 215 21.59 11.82 18.46
C ALA A 215 22.17 12.28 19.82
N VAL A 216 23.40 11.86 20.15
CA VAL A 216 24.09 12.24 21.40
C VAL A 216 24.21 13.76 21.56
N SER A 217 24.43 14.50 20.47
CA SER A 217 24.56 15.96 20.51
C SER A 217 23.22 16.69 20.59
N VAL A 218 22.12 16.01 20.26
CA VAL A 218 20.79 16.61 20.25
C VAL A 218 20.06 16.42 21.58
N VAL A 219 20.24 15.27 22.26
CA VAL A 219 19.58 15.00 23.54
C VAL A 219 19.72 16.16 24.55
N PRO A 220 20.92 16.78 24.74
CA PRO A 220 21.06 17.89 25.70
C PRO A 220 20.32 19.19 25.32
N THR A 221 19.84 19.32 24.06
CA THR A 221 19.15 20.53 23.57
C THR A 221 17.63 20.45 23.72
N LEU A 222 17.09 19.32 24.17
CA LEU A 222 15.66 19.11 24.28
C LEU A 222 15.03 20.05 25.30
N SER A 223 13.90 20.65 24.91
CA SER A 223 13.00 21.39 25.79
C SER A 223 11.60 20.76 25.89
N ALA A 224 11.25 19.86 24.95
CA ALA A 224 10.06 19.04 25.04
C ALA A 224 10.22 17.94 26.11
N ARG A 225 9.12 17.51 26.70
CA ARG A 225 9.13 16.36 27.60
C ARG A 225 9.40 15.08 26.82
N CYS A 226 10.42 14.33 27.24
CA CYS A 226 10.87 13.11 26.58
C CYS A 226 10.93 11.93 27.56
N VAL A 227 10.47 10.77 27.11
CA VAL A 227 10.63 9.49 27.80
C VAL A 227 11.54 8.60 26.97
N PHE A 228 12.73 8.33 27.47
CA PHE A 228 13.68 7.39 26.87
C PHE A 228 13.38 5.99 27.42
N MET A 229 12.78 5.16 26.57
CA MET A 229 12.28 3.83 26.98
C MET A 229 13.02 2.72 26.24
N ALA A 230 13.22 1.60 26.86
CA ALA A 230 13.55 0.34 26.20
C ALA A 230 13.23 -0.86 27.10
N ARG A 231 12.88 -1.99 26.49
CA ARG A 231 12.73 -3.26 27.20
C ARG A 231 14.06 -3.99 27.30
N GLU A 232 14.27 -4.75 28.35
CA GLU A 232 15.50 -5.54 28.59
C GLU A 232 15.81 -6.55 27.49
N ASP A 233 14.80 -7.02 26.74
CA ASP A 233 14.97 -7.92 25.59
C ASP A 233 15.25 -7.19 24.27
N ASP A 234 15.31 -5.86 24.27
CA ASP A 234 15.63 -5.06 23.09
C ASP A 234 17.14 -4.93 22.89
N VAL A 235 17.59 -5.07 21.63
CA VAL A 235 19.00 -4.96 21.25
C VAL A 235 19.61 -3.58 21.52
N LEU A 236 18.78 -2.55 21.68
CA LEU A 236 19.19 -1.18 21.95
C LEU A 236 19.07 -0.77 23.43
N TYR A 237 18.66 -1.70 24.31
CA TYR A 237 18.44 -1.43 25.72
C TYR A 237 19.64 -0.78 26.42
N SER A 238 20.86 -1.25 26.12
CA SER A 238 22.09 -0.72 26.75
C SER A 238 22.39 0.74 26.40
N PHE A 239 21.80 1.29 25.34
CA PHE A 239 21.97 2.71 25.01
C PHE A 239 21.30 3.66 26.02
N LEU A 240 20.40 3.18 26.86
CA LEU A 240 19.87 3.97 27.98
C LEU A 240 20.98 4.39 28.96
N ASP A 241 22.07 3.63 29.03
CA ASP A 241 23.26 3.99 29.86
C ASP A 241 24.12 5.08 29.21
N SER A 242 23.89 5.39 27.93
CA SER A 242 24.63 6.43 27.18
C SER A 242 23.93 7.80 27.20
N LEU A 243 22.78 7.89 27.85
CA LEU A 243 22.06 9.16 28.03
C LEU A 243 22.85 10.08 28.97
N PRO A 244 22.76 11.43 28.78
CA PRO A 244 23.44 12.37 29.67
C PRO A 244 22.85 12.36 31.09
N ASP A 245 23.72 12.65 32.06
CA ASP A 245 23.33 12.86 33.44
C ASP A 245 23.89 14.24 33.90
N PRO A 246 23.05 15.23 34.22
CA PRO A 246 21.57 15.15 34.24
C PRO A 246 20.94 15.11 32.86
N LEU A 247 19.74 14.52 32.80
CA LEU A 247 18.84 14.66 31.65
C LEU A 247 18.31 16.08 31.49
N PRO A 248 17.87 16.48 30.27
CA PRO A 248 17.09 17.70 30.09
C PRO A 248 15.84 17.73 30.96
N ASP A 249 15.43 18.91 31.40
CA ASP A 249 14.29 19.11 32.30
C ASP A 249 13.00 18.45 31.73
N GLY A 250 12.29 17.75 32.60
CA GLY A 250 11.07 17.03 32.23
C GLY A 250 11.27 15.72 31.47
N SER A 251 12.53 15.29 31.25
CA SER A 251 12.84 14.00 30.62
C SER A 251 13.07 12.89 31.65
N THR A 252 12.72 11.64 31.29
CA THR A 252 12.87 10.48 32.16
C THR A 252 13.46 9.27 31.40
N ILE A 253 14.04 8.33 32.16
CA ILE A 253 14.46 7.01 31.64
C ILE A 253 13.52 5.95 32.19
N GLU A 254 12.96 5.14 31.27
CA GLU A 254 12.05 4.04 31.60
C GLU A 254 12.67 2.71 31.16
N ARG A 255 13.16 1.93 32.14
CA ARG A 255 13.71 0.59 31.91
C ARG A 255 12.60 -0.44 32.10
N MET A 256 12.16 -1.05 31.02
CA MET A 256 11.02 -1.95 31.01
C MET A 256 11.48 -3.41 31.05
N SER A 257 10.74 -4.24 31.78
CA SER A 257 10.90 -5.70 31.69
C SER A 257 10.50 -6.20 30.28
N PRO A 258 10.85 -7.44 29.93
CA PRO A 258 10.44 -8.04 28.66
C PRO A 258 8.92 -8.25 28.52
N ASP A 259 8.16 -8.07 29.59
CA ASP A 259 6.70 -8.21 29.59
C ASP A 259 6.03 -7.13 28.72
N ARG A 260 5.42 -7.57 27.62
CA ARG A 260 4.77 -6.70 26.65
C ARG A 260 3.47 -6.08 27.16
N ASP A 261 2.79 -6.72 28.11
CA ASP A 261 1.56 -6.18 28.68
C ASP A 261 1.88 -5.09 29.70
N ALA A 262 2.91 -5.24 30.49
CA ALA A 262 3.45 -4.19 31.36
C ALA A 262 3.95 -2.98 30.53
N TRP A 263 4.63 -3.22 29.41
CA TRP A 263 5.07 -2.19 28.49
C TRP A 263 3.88 -1.42 27.87
N LYS A 264 2.84 -2.12 27.36
CA LYS A 264 1.61 -1.47 26.85
C LYS A 264 0.87 -0.70 27.94
N ALA A 265 0.76 -1.25 29.16
CA ALA A 265 0.14 -0.56 30.28
C ALA A 265 0.84 0.77 30.58
N ARG A 266 2.20 0.75 30.65
CA ARG A 266 2.97 1.98 30.89
C ARG A 266 2.82 3.00 29.76
N MET A 267 2.79 2.57 28.50
CA MET A 267 2.48 3.47 27.38
C MET A 267 1.10 4.11 27.55
N GLY A 268 0.09 3.33 27.94
CA GLY A 268 -1.27 3.83 28.18
C GLY A 268 -1.33 4.85 29.32
N GLU A 269 -0.55 4.67 30.39
CA GLU A 269 -0.41 5.65 31.47
C GLU A 269 0.19 6.96 30.97
N LEU A 270 1.28 6.88 30.19
CA LEU A 270 1.91 8.05 29.59
C LEU A 270 0.95 8.78 28.63
N PHE A 271 0.21 8.05 27.80
CA PHE A 271 -0.80 8.67 26.95
C PHE A 271 -1.90 9.35 27.76
N ASN A 272 -2.44 8.73 28.81
CA ASN A 272 -3.44 9.34 29.68
C ASN A 272 -2.93 10.60 30.38
N GLU A 273 -1.66 10.60 30.80
CA GLU A 273 -1.05 11.75 31.48
C GLU A 273 -0.92 12.97 30.57
N TYR A 274 -0.76 12.73 29.23
CA TYR A 274 -0.42 13.79 28.27
C TYR A 274 -1.41 13.97 27.14
N ALA A 275 -2.52 13.26 27.08
CA ALA A 275 -3.51 13.36 26.01
C ALA A 275 -4.61 14.40 26.29
N ASP A 276 -4.89 14.70 27.56
CA ASP A 276 -5.87 15.72 27.94
C ASP A 276 -5.26 17.13 27.86
N PHE A 277 -5.21 17.67 26.66
CA PHE A 277 -4.73 19.03 26.41
C PHE A 277 -5.84 19.93 25.90
N ASP A 278 -5.95 21.13 26.47
CA ASP A 278 -6.50 22.26 25.75
C ASP A 278 -5.57 22.57 24.54
N GLY A 279 -6.07 22.39 23.32
CA GLY A 279 -5.34 22.68 22.08
C GLY A 279 -4.70 21.48 21.38
N ALA A 280 -5.10 20.23 21.70
CA ALA A 280 -4.66 19.03 20.96
C ALA A 280 -5.10 19.05 19.48
N GLY A 281 -6.23 19.73 19.18
CA GLY A 281 -6.90 19.62 17.89
C GLY A 281 -7.63 18.27 17.74
N ASP A 282 -8.56 18.21 16.80
CA ASP A 282 -9.27 16.98 16.46
C ASP A 282 -8.61 16.29 15.27
N PHE A 283 -8.49 14.97 15.32
CA PHE A 283 -8.06 14.20 14.16
C PHE A 283 -9.14 14.24 13.07
N ALA A 284 -8.98 15.15 12.14
CA ALA A 284 -9.91 15.40 11.05
C ALA A 284 -9.18 15.64 9.71
N PRO A 285 -8.47 14.63 9.17
CA PRO A 285 -7.74 14.79 7.91
C PRO A 285 -8.70 15.10 6.77
N PRO A 286 -8.37 16.06 5.89
CA PRO A 286 -9.16 16.35 4.70
C PRO A 286 -9.19 15.12 3.78
N ASP A 287 -10.29 14.95 3.05
CA ASP A 287 -10.43 13.87 2.05
C ASP A 287 -9.55 14.19 0.82
N PRO A 288 -8.47 13.45 0.56
CA PRO A 288 -7.56 13.74 -0.54
C PRO A 288 -8.21 13.55 -1.92
N LEU A 289 -9.29 12.75 -2.00
CA LEU A 289 -10.02 12.56 -3.25
C LEU A 289 -10.88 13.77 -3.60
N LYS A 290 -11.23 14.63 -2.64
CA LYS A 290 -11.93 15.90 -2.88
C LYS A 290 -10.97 17.05 -3.17
N ASP A 291 -9.79 17.02 -2.56
CA ASP A 291 -8.70 17.98 -2.79
C ASP A 291 -7.46 17.26 -3.32
N PRO A 292 -7.44 16.87 -4.62
CA PRO A 292 -6.38 16.06 -5.18
C PRO A 292 -5.08 16.84 -5.35
N LEU A 293 -3.97 16.10 -5.38
CA LEU A 293 -2.63 16.62 -5.63
C LEU A 293 -2.58 17.46 -6.90
N SER A 294 -1.86 18.56 -6.84
CA SER A 294 -1.60 19.44 -7.99
C SER A 294 -0.62 18.79 -8.99
N GLY A 295 -0.46 19.42 -10.17
CA GLY A 295 0.56 19.02 -11.14
C GLY A 295 0.28 17.71 -11.91
N GLY A 296 -0.96 17.19 -11.87
CA GLY A 296 -1.33 15.97 -12.61
C GLY A 296 -0.86 14.66 -11.97
N ALA A 297 -0.41 14.71 -10.71
CA ALA A 297 -0.11 13.52 -9.95
C ALA A 297 -1.38 12.70 -9.65
N VAL A 298 -1.25 11.37 -9.57
CA VAL A 298 -2.36 10.52 -9.12
C VAL A 298 -2.50 10.65 -7.61
N THR A 299 -3.71 10.99 -7.18
CA THR A 299 -4.06 11.08 -5.77
C THR A 299 -4.72 9.78 -5.32
N ARG A 300 -4.26 9.24 -4.20
CA ARG A 300 -4.81 8.03 -3.58
C ARG A 300 -5.69 8.41 -2.40
N GLY A 301 -6.74 7.64 -2.19
CA GLY A 301 -7.62 7.76 -1.03
C GLY A 301 -8.42 6.49 -0.84
N TYR A 302 -9.06 6.37 0.29
CA TYR A 302 -9.97 5.27 0.57
C TYR A 302 -11.40 5.78 0.64
N VAL A 303 -12.34 4.99 0.12
CA VAL A 303 -13.78 5.24 0.31
C VAL A 303 -14.41 4.08 1.06
N ASP A 304 -15.41 4.39 1.87
CA ASP A 304 -16.22 3.37 2.53
C ASP A 304 -17.22 2.78 1.54
N ALA A 305 -17.21 1.47 1.41
CA ALA A 305 -18.06 0.72 0.50
C ALA A 305 -18.95 -0.30 1.23
N GLY A 306 -19.49 0.08 2.38
CA GLY A 306 -20.37 -0.75 3.21
C GLY A 306 -19.61 -1.78 4.03
N SER A 307 -19.11 -2.85 3.42
CA SER A 307 -18.37 -3.93 4.11
C SER A 307 -16.94 -3.54 4.50
N GLY A 308 -16.31 -2.62 3.75
CA GLY A 308 -14.91 -2.26 3.93
C GLY A 308 -14.54 -0.97 3.24
N GLN A 309 -13.23 -0.73 3.17
CA GLN A 309 -12.65 0.40 2.46
C GLN A 309 -12.08 -0.05 1.11
N ILE A 310 -12.39 0.70 0.07
CA ILE A 310 -11.84 0.52 -1.28
C ILE A 310 -10.77 1.58 -1.52
N LEU A 311 -9.58 1.13 -1.95
CA LEU A 311 -8.51 2.02 -2.39
C LEU A 311 -8.83 2.56 -3.77
N VAL A 312 -8.81 3.88 -3.87
CA VAL A 312 -9.12 4.62 -5.10
C VAL A 312 -7.91 5.46 -5.52
N ARG A 313 -7.63 5.44 -6.81
CA ARG A 313 -6.68 6.35 -7.47
C ARG A 313 -7.44 7.34 -8.32
N ARG A 314 -7.28 8.62 -8.04
CA ARG A 314 -7.88 9.70 -8.81
C ARG A 314 -6.83 10.37 -9.68
N ALA A 315 -7.11 10.46 -10.98
CA ALA A 315 -6.37 11.27 -11.93
C ALA A 315 -7.30 12.33 -12.57
N GLY A 316 -6.70 13.39 -13.06
CA GLY A 316 -7.40 14.41 -13.83
C GLY A 316 -8.30 15.35 -13.03
N HIS A 317 -8.65 16.43 -13.71
CA HIS A 317 -9.51 17.50 -13.23
C HIS A 317 -10.48 17.89 -14.36
N GLY A 318 -11.52 18.61 -14.04
CA GLY A 318 -12.48 19.11 -15.02
C GLY A 318 -13.91 18.66 -14.72
N THR A 319 -14.81 19.02 -15.61
CA THR A 319 -16.26 18.85 -15.44
C THR A 319 -16.87 17.80 -16.37
N GLY A 320 -16.05 17.12 -17.18
CA GLY A 320 -16.51 16.00 -18.02
C GLY A 320 -17.02 14.84 -17.17
N THR A 321 -17.84 13.98 -17.79
CA THR A 321 -18.34 12.76 -17.11
C THR A 321 -17.19 11.96 -16.54
N PRO A 322 -17.23 11.58 -15.26
CA PRO A 322 -16.18 10.80 -14.63
C PRO A 322 -16.00 9.41 -15.30
N VAL A 323 -14.76 8.96 -15.38
CA VAL A 323 -14.44 7.59 -15.80
C VAL A 323 -14.13 6.75 -14.56
N VAL A 324 -14.75 5.58 -14.43
CA VAL A 324 -14.42 4.54 -13.48
C VAL A 324 -13.66 3.44 -14.21
N PHE A 325 -12.46 3.10 -13.73
CA PHE A 325 -11.60 2.07 -14.30
C PHE A 325 -11.45 0.89 -13.34
N LEU A 326 -11.69 -0.33 -13.84
CA LEU A 326 -11.47 -1.59 -13.16
C LEU A 326 -10.29 -2.31 -13.82
N HIS A 327 -9.26 -2.59 -13.02
CA HIS A 327 -8.02 -3.24 -13.45
C HIS A 327 -8.17 -4.74 -13.73
N ASP A 328 -7.22 -5.32 -14.50
CA ASP A 328 -7.14 -6.77 -14.70
C ASP A 328 -6.72 -7.52 -13.41
N LEU A 329 -6.99 -8.81 -13.36
CA LEU A 329 -6.76 -9.69 -12.21
C LEU A 329 -5.67 -10.75 -12.50
N PRO A 330 -4.85 -11.08 -11.49
CA PRO A 330 -4.67 -10.38 -10.22
C PRO A 330 -3.86 -9.08 -10.39
N GLY A 331 -4.04 -8.11 -9.51
CA GLY A 331 -3.31 -6.84 -9.56
C GLY A 331 -4.05 -5.70 -8.89
N SER A 332 -3.78 -4.49 -9.36
CA SER A 332 -4.40 -3.25 -8.89
C SER A 332 -4.37 -2.19 -9.99
N ALA A 333 -5.16 -1.14 -9.85
CA ALA A 333 -5.14 0.01 -10.76
C ALA A 333 -3.81 0.80 -10.74
N ARG A 334 -2.88 0.45 -9.86
CA ARG A 334 -1.53 1.02 -9.80
C ARG A 334 -0.71 0.70 -11.06
N ALA A 335 -0.89 -0.50 -11.60
CA ALA A 335 -0.19 -0.92 -12.82
C ALA A 335 -0.58 -0.07 -14.04
N ASP A 336 -1.77 0.52 -14.01
CA ASP A 336 -2.36 1.28 -15.11
C ASP A 336 -2.36 2.80 -14.87
N GLU A 337 -1.53 3.33 -13.95
CA GLU A 337 -1.53 4.76 -13.63
C GLU A 337 -1.26 5.67 -14.84
N THR A 338 -0.41 5.26 -15.79
CA THR A 338 -0.17 6.01 -17.04
C THR A 338 -1.44 6.08 -17.89
N TYR A 339 -2.17 4.99 -17.99
CA TYR A 339 -3.45 4.93 -18.68
C TYR A 339 -4.52 5.74 -17.95
N LEU A 340 -4.61 5.61 -16.62
CA LEU A 340 -5.54 6.37 -15.80
C LEU A 340 -5.31 7.89 -15.90
N LYS A 341 -4.06 8.35 -15.89
CA LYS A 341 -3.69 9.77 -16.13
C LYS A 341 -4.17 10.24 -17.48
N ALA A 342 -4.02 9.43 -18.51
CA ALA A 342 -4.45 9.77 -19.85
C ALA A 342 -5.99 9.79 -19.97
N LEU A 343 -6.71 8.89 -19.32
CA LEU A 343 -8.17 8.92 -19.21
C LEU A 343 -8.69 10.17 -18.46
N GLY A 344 -7.87 10.70 -17.54
CA GLY A 344 -8.17 11.89 -16.76
C GLY A 344 -8.04 13.23 -17.51
N GLN A 345 -7.80 13.23 -18.82
CA GLN A 345 -7.70 14.45 -19.60
C GLN A 345 -9.09 15.12 -19.75
N GLY A 346 -9.26 16.30 -19.13
CA GLY A 346 -10.50 17.08 -19.17
C GLY A 346 -11.64 16.58 -18.29
N ARG A 347 -11.44 15.50 -17.54
CA ARG A 347 -12.43 14.88 -16.66
C ARG A 347 -11.77 14.15 -15.48
N PRO A 348 -12.48 13.87 -14.38
CA PRO A 348 -11.96 12.98 -13.35
C PRO A 348 -11.95 11.53 -13.85
N ALA A 349 -10.86 10.79 -13.55
CA ALA A 349 -10.78 9.35 -13.75
C ALA A 349 -10.41 8.68 -12.42
N PHE A 350 -11.15 7.62 -12.08
CA PHE A 350 -11.01 6.89 -10.83
C PHE A 350 -10.68 5.42 -11.11
N GLY A 351 -9.48 4.99 -10.75
CA GLY A 351 -9.11 3.57 -10.73
C GLY A 351 -9.46 2.99 -9.37
N LEU A 352 -10.33 1.99 -9.32
CA LEU A 352 -10.73 1.31 -8.11
C LEU A 352 -9.98 -0.01 -8.01
N ASP A 353 -9.23 -0.22 -6.91
CA ASP A 353 -8.71 -1.54 -6.61
C ASP A 353 -9.87 -2.42 -6.12
N LEU A 354 -10.10 -3.55 -6.79
CA LEU A 354 -11.21 -4.46 -6.44
C LEU A 354 -11.06 -4.96 -4.99
N PRO A 355 -12.18 -5.26 -4.30
CA PRO A 355 -12.12 -5.89 -2.97
C PRO A 355 -11.17 -7.08 -2.91
N GLY A 356 -10.32 -7.16 -1.86
CA GLY A 356 -9.30 -8.20 -1.73
C GLY A 356 -8.06 -8.02 -2.63
N CYS A 357 -7.98 -6.93 -3.39
CA CYS A 357 -6.80 -6.58 -4.20
C CYS A 357 -6.02 -5.44 -3.54
N ASN A 358 -4.68 -5.55 -3.52
CA ASN A 358 -3.77 -4.56 -2.95
C ASN A 358 -4.15 -4.20 -1.50
N ASP A 359 -4.64 -2.98 -1.23
CA ASP A 359 -5.07 -2.52 0.09
C ASP A 359 -6.59 -2.29 0.21
N SER A 360 -7.40 -2.72 -0.76
CA SER A 360 -8.86 -2.75 -0.62
C SER A 360 -9.28 -3.88 0.31
N ASP A 361 -10.20 -3.63 1.24
CA ASP A 361 -10.68 -4.67 2.15
C ASP A 361 -11.35 -5.80 1.36
N ALA A 362 -11.13 -7.05 1.79
CA ALA A 362 -11.74 -8.23 1.18
C ALA A 362 -13.23 -8.32 1.52
N LEU A 363 -13.99 -9.09 0.73
CA LEU A 363 -15.39 -9.38 0.98
C LEU A 363 -15.55 -10.66 1.80
N ASP A 364 -16.54 -10.68 2.68
CA ASP A 364 -16.95 -11.92 3.38
C ASP A 364 -17.58 -12.94 2.41
N GLN A 365 -18.25 -12.46 1.37
CA GLN A 365 -18.86 -13.25 0.31
C GLN A 365 -18.36 -12.75 -1.05
N ALA A 366 -17.53 -13.53 -1.70
CA ALA A 366 -16.82 -13.17 -2.94
C ALA A 366 -17.55 -13.74 -4.17
N ASP A 367 -18.67 -13.14 -4.56
CA ASP A 367 -19.35 -13.40 -5.84
C ASP A 367 -19.48 -12.12 -6.67
N ALA A 368 -19.74 -12.24 -7.98
CA ALA A 368 -19.76 -11.09 -8.89
C ALA A 368 -20.81 -10.03 -8.50
N SER A 369 -21.94 -10.43 -7.88
CA SER A 369 -22.98 -9.52 -7.43
C SER A 369 -22.51 -8.70 -6.22
N SER A 370 -21.84 -9.35 -5.27
CA SER A 370 -21.24 -8.70 -4.09
C SER A 370 -20.12 -7.75 -4.47
N TYR A 371 -19.26 -8.13 -5.44
CA TYR A 371 -18.25 -7.21 -6.01
C TYR A 371 -18.92 -5.99 -6.65
N ALA A 372 -19.90 -6.20 -7.52
CA ALA A 372 -20.62 -5.11 -8.19
C ALA A 372 -21.32 -4.18 -7.19
N ALA A 373 -21.99 -4.72 -6.18
CA ALA A 373 -22.65 -3.93 -5.13
C ALA A 373 -21.64 -3.09 -4.32
N THR A 374 -20.50 -3.67 -3.96
CA THR A 374 -19.44 -2.97 -3.22
C THR A 374 -18.81 -1.87 -4.07
N LEU A 375 -18.53 -2.14 -5.35
CA LEU A 375 -18.02 -1.12 -6.27
C LEU A 375 -19.04 0.01 -6.49
N LEU A 376 -20.33 -0.31 -6.58
CA LEU A 376 -21.39 0.69 -6.68
C LEU A 376 -21.46 1.56 -5.42
N ALA A 377 -21.34 0.96 -4.22
CA ALA A 377 -21.25 1.71 -2.98
C ALA A 377 -20.02 2.64 -2.92
N ALA A 378 -18.88 2.18 -3.44
CA ALA A 378 -17.68 3.02 -3.57
C ALA A 378 -17.90 4.20 -4.54
N ILE A 379 -18.57 3.96 -5.68
CA ILE A 379 -18.94 4.98 -6.66
C ILE A 379 -19.92 6.00 -6.03
N ASP A 380 -20.85 5.53 -5.20
CA ASP A 380 -21.79 6.41 -4.46
C ASP A 380 -21.04 7.25 -3.41
N ALA A 381 -20.07 6.67 -2.69
CA ALA A 381 -19.24 7.39 -1.73
C ALA A 381 -18.36 8.46 -2.40
N LEU A 382 -17.96 8.26 -3.66
CA LEU A 382 -17.29 9.27 -4.49
C LEU A 382 -18.24 10.38 -4.98
N GLY A 383 -19.55 10.24 -4.77
CA GLY A 383 -20.58 11.20 -5.21
C GLY A 383 -20.87 11.18 -6.72
N LEU A 384 -20.50 10.08 -7.41
CA LEU A 384 -20.68 9.96 -8.86
C LEU A 384 -22.11 9.50 -9.17
N LYS A 385 -22.90 10.37 -9.78
CA LYS A 385 -24.29 10.05 -10.20
C LYS A 385 -24.30 9.25 -11.49
N ASP A 386 -23.63 9.77 -12.51
CA ASP A 386 -23.44 9.15 -13.82
C ASP A 386 -21.95 9.02 -14.08
N PHE A 387 -21.54 7.96 -14.75
CA PHE A 387 -20.13 7.68 -15.05
C PHE A 387 -19.98 6.84 -16.32
N ASP A 388 -18.81 6.91 -16.91
CA ASP A 388 -18.36 5.99 -17.94
C ASP A 388 -17.53 4.88 -17.29
N LEU A 389 -17.73 3.62 -17.69
CA LEU A 389 -17.07 2.46 -17.10
C LEU A 389 -16.08 1.86 -18.09
N VAL A 390 -14.85 1.65 -17.64
CA VAL A 390 -13.78 0.98 -18.40
C VAL A 390 -13.29 -0.20 -17.58
N ALA A 391 -13.22 -1.39 -18.18
CA ALA A 391 -12.76 -2.60 -17.50
C ALA A 391 -11.79 -3.40 -18.37
N ASP A 392 -10.78 -4.01 -17.73
CA ASP A 392 -9.74 -4.79 -18.41
C ASP A 392 -9.73 -6.25 -17.91
N GLY A 393 -9.58 -7.19 -18.86
CA GLY A 393 -9.30 -8.60 -18.60
C GLY A 393 -10.35 -9.31 -17.77
N LEU A 394 -9.90 -10.01 -16.75
CA LEU A 394 -10.78 -10.81 -15.86
C LEU A 394 -11.73 -9.97 -14.99
N SER A 395 -11.56 -8.63 -14.91
CA SER A 395 -12.56 -7.81 -14.23
C SER A 395 -13.81 -7.54 -15.10
N THR A 396 -13.78 -7.84 -16.40
CA THR A 396 -14.88 -7.52 -17.33
C THR A 396 -16.21 -8.23 -17.00
N PRO A 397 -16.27 -9.49 -16.53
CA PRO A 397 -17.54 -10.09 -16.07
C PRO A 397 -18.13 -9.39 -14.84
N ILE A 398 -17.28 -8.93 -13.91
CA ILE A 398 -17.72 -8.12 -12.76
C ILE A 398 -18.23 -6.75 -13.26
N ALA A 399 -17.56 -6.12 -14.23
CA ALA A 399 -17.99 -4.87 -14.84
C ALA A 399 -19.35 -4.97 -15.55
N LEU A 400 -19.61 -6.08 -16.25
CA LEU A 400 -20.94 -6.34 -16.84
C LEU A 400 -22.02 -6.46 -15.76
N THR A 401 -21.73 -7.13 -14.66
CA THR A 401 -22.64 -7.22 -13.50
C THR A 401 -22.88 -5.84 -12.88
N LEU A 402 -21.81 -5.04 -12.70
CA LEU A 402 -21.90 -3.66 -12.20
C LEU A 402 -22.72 -2.78 -13.14
N ALA A 403 -22.49 -2.84 -14.46
CA ALA A 403 -23.23 -2.08 -15.44
C ALA A 403 -24.72 -2.42 -15.42
N LYS A 404 -25.06 -3.70 -15.30
CA LYS A 404 -26.46 -4.16 -15.15
C LYS A 404 -27.11 -3.62 -13.87
N GLN A 405 -26.42 -3.67 -12.72
CA GLN A 405 -26.94 -3.17 -11.44
C GLN A 405 -27.05 -1.64 -11.43
N SER A 406 -26.15 -0.94 -12.12
CA SER A 406 -26.12 0.52 -12.19
C SER A 406 -27.18 1.10 -13.15
N GLY A 407 -27.69 0.31 -14.08
CA GLY A 407 -28.69 0.73 -15.08
C GLY A 407 -28.21 1.92 -15.93
N SER A 408 -29.03 2.96 -16.01
CA SER A 408 -28.74 4.16 -16.82
C SER A 408 -27.60 5.03 -16.28
N ARG A 409 -27.08 4.77 -15.10
CA ARG A 409 -25.93 5.50 -14.53
C ARG A 409 -24.64 5.24 -15.29
N VAL A 410 -24.47 4.05 -15.90
CA VAL A 410 -23.38 3.78 -16.84
C VAL A 410 -23.76 4.37 -18.18
N ARG A 411 -23.14 5.50 -18.55
CA ARG A 411 -23.42 6.19 -19.81
C ARG A 411 -22.82 5.46 -21.00
N ARG A 412 -21.57 5.02 -20.85
CA ARG A 412 -20.83 4.24 -21.85
C ARG A 412 -19.95 3.21 -21.16
N LEU A 413 -19.75 2.09 -21.82
CA LEU A 413 -18.93 0.97 -21.34
C LEU A 413 -17.80 0.69 -22.32
N VAL A 414 -16.60 0.45 -21.81
CA VAL A 414 -15.46 -0.02 -22.59
C VAL A 414 -14.94 -1.32 -21.99
N LEU A 415 -14.86 -2.37 -22.80
CA LEU A 415 -14.35 -3.68 -22.42
C LEU A 415 -13.02 -3.93 -23.16
N ASP A 416 -11.90 -3.93 -22.42
CA ASP A 416 -10.60 -4.30 -22.94
C ASP A 416 -10.32 -5.77 -22.59
N ALA A 417 -9.97 -6.58 -23.57
CA ALA A 417 -9.75 -8.02 -23.40
C ALA A 417 -10.90 -8.74 -22.65
N VAL A 418 -12.13 -8.55 -23.13
CA VAL A 418 -13.32 -9.13 -22.49
C VAL A 418 -13.17 -10.63 -22.27
N ALA A 419 -13.42 -11.08 -21.04
CA ALA A 419 -13.31 -12.47 -20.64
C ALA A 419 -14.71 -13.14 -20.58
N LEU A 420 -14.94 -14.10 -21.48
CA LEU A 420 -16.18 -14.88 -21.55
C LEU A 420 -15.84 -16.38 -21.68
N PRO A 421 -15.12 -16.99 -20.72
CA PRO A 421 -14.74 -18.39 -20.83
C PRO A 421 -15.95 -19.30 -20.86
N GLU A 422 -15.89 -20.40 -21.64
CA GLU A 422 -16.83 -21.51 -21.59
C GLU A 422 -16.73 -22.20 -20.23
N SER A 423 -17.79 -22.92 -19.83
CA SER A 423 -17.87 -23.59 -18.53
C SER A 423 -16.66 -24.46 -18.20
N ASP A 424 -16.17 -25.21 -19.20
CA ASP A 424 -15.04 -26.13 -19.02
C ASP A 424 -13.73 -25.35 -18.80
N LEU A 425 -13.49 -24.31 -19.60
CA LEU A 425 -12.32 -23.43 -19.42
C LEU A 425 -12.43 -22.64 -18.11
N SER A 426 -13.62 -22.17 -17.76
CA SER A 426 -13.84 -21.47 -16.48
C SER A 426 -13.51 -22.39 -15.28
N ALA A 427 -13.97 -23.65 -15.32
CA ALA A 427 -13.66 -24.64 -14.28
C ALA A 427 -12.16 -24.94 -14.20
N GLU A 428 -11.50 -25.08 -15.35
CA GLU A 428 -10.05 -25.29 -15.43
C GLU A 428 -9.27 -24.08 -14.89
N MET A 429 -9.64 -22.85 -15.28
CA MET A 429 -9.01 -21.62 -14.81
C MET A 429 -9.14 -21.44 -13.30
N LYS A 430 -10.28 -21.78 -12.69
CA LYS A 430 -10.43 -21.70 -11.22
C LYS A 430 -9.43 -22.57 -10.47
N VAL A 431 -9.01 -23.68 -11.06
CA VAL A 431 -8.04 -24.60 -10.45
C VAL A 431 -6.60 -24.15 -10.70
N ASN A 432 -6.30 -23.62 -11.90
CA ASN A 432 -4.93 -23.46 -12.37
C ASN A 432 -4.48 -21.99 -12.48
N TYR A 433 -5.41 -21.02 -12.50
CA TYR A 433 -5.04 -19.61 -12.79
C TYR A 433 -4.26 -18.95 -11.67
N LEU A 434 -4.54 -19.29 -10.40
CA LEU A 434 -3.77 -18.80 -9.26
C LEU A 434 -2.93 -19.95 -8.68
N PRO A 435 -1.59 -19.88 -8.73
CA PRO A 435 -0.74 -20.87 -8.10
C PRO A 435 -0.86 -20.78 -6.58
N ASP A 436 -0.36 -21.78 -5.85
CA ASP A 436 -0.30 -21.71 -4.39
C ASP A 436 0.63 -20.60 -3.93
N LEU A 437 0.04 -19.48 -3.50
CA LEU A 437 0.72 -18.28 -3.00
C LEU A 437 0.91 -18.27 -1.48
N ARG A 438 0.50 -19.33 -0.78
CA ARG A 438 0.68 -19.39 0.68
C ARG A 438 2.15 -19.23 1.05
N PRO A 439 2.49 -18.33 1.99
CA PRO A 439 3.85 -18.08 2.39
C PRO A 439 4.60 -19.37 2.80
N GLN A 440 5.77 -19.59 2.24
CA GLN A 440 6.64 -20.74 2.48
C GLN A 440 7.96 -20.28 3.08
N MET A 441 8.55 -21.09 3.98
CA MET A 441 9.79 -20.75 4.68
C MET A 441 10.98 -20.56 3.74
N ASP A 442 10.97 -21.19 2.58
CA ASP A 442 11.98 -21.06 1.54
C ASP A 442 11.76 -19.87 0.57
N GLY A 443 10.62 -19.17 0.66
CA GLY A 443 10.28 -18.02 -0.19
C GLY A 443 9.77 -18.38 -1.58
N THR A 444 9.53 -19.67 -1.90
CA THR A 444 9.13 -20.11 -3.26
C THR A 444 7.79 -19.55 -3.73
N HIS A 445 6.89 -19.17 -2.81
CA HIS A 445 5.62 -18.52 -3.13
C HIS A 445 5.81 -17.21 -3.89
N LEU A 446 6.87 -16.43 -3.61
CA LEU A 446 7.20 -15.20 -4.32
C LEU A 446 7.59 -15.48 -5.78
N HIS A 447 8.38 -16.52 -6.03
CA HIS A 447 8.75 -16.93 -7.39
C HIS A 447 7.56 -17.46 -8.18
N ARG A 448 6.64 -18.20 -7.55
CA ARG A 448 5.40 -18.64 -8.20
C ARG A 448 4.57 -17.45 -8.66
N CYS A 449 4.39 -16.44 -7.78
CA CYS A 449 3.70 -15.20 -8.14
C CYS A 449 4.40 -14.47 -9.28
N TRP A 450 5.73 -14.32 -9.21
CA TRP A 450 6.53 -13.65 -10.23
C TRP A 450 6.35 -14.28 -11.62
N HIS A 451 6.48 -15.59 -11.72
CA HIS A 451 6.35 -16.29 -13.00
C HIS A 451 4.92 -16.27 -13.54
N MET A 452 3.91 -16.40 -12.68
CA MET A 452 2.52 -16.20 -13.07
C MET A 452 2.32 -14.83 -13.74
N LEU A 453 2.73 -13.75 -13.05
CA LEU A 453 2.56 -12.38 -13.56
C LEU A 453 3.35 -12.11 -14.84
N ARG A 454 4.57 -12.66 -14.93
CA ARG A 454 5.42 -12.58 -16.11
C ARG A 454 4.81 -13.30 -17.31
N ASP A 455 4.33 -14.52 -17.08
CA ASP A 455 3.85 -15.39 -18.16
C ASP A 455 2.46 -14.97 -18.66
N GLN A 456 1.67 -14.21 -17.86
CA GLN A 456 0.45 -13.54 -18.35
C GLN A 456 0.71 -12.58 -19.52
N SER A 457 1.92 -12.04 -19.66
CA SER A 457 2.31 -11.23 -20.82
C SER A 457 2.69 -12.05 -22.05
N VAL A 458 2.87 -13.38 -21.91
CA VAL A 458 3.36 -14.28 -22.94
C VAL A 458 2.31 -15.26 -23.44
N HIS A 459 1.49 -15.79 -22.53
CA HIS A 459 0.43 -16.76 -22.82
C HIS A 459 -0.90 -16.35 -22.16
N TRP A 460 -1.99 -16.83 -22.72
CA TRP A 460 -3.30 -16.67 -22.06
C TRP A 460 -4.20 -17.88 -22.35
N PRO A 461 -4.68 -18.61 -21.30
CA PRO A 461 -4.28 -18.48 -19.90
C PRO A 461 -2.77 -18.69 -19.72
N TRP A 462 -2.17 -18.03 -18.74
CA TRP A 462 -0.71 -17.98 -18.57
C TRP A 462 -0.03 -19.33 -18.36
N TYR A 463 -0.75 -20.30 -17.82
CA TYR A 463 -0.27 -21.67 -17.55
C TYR A 463 -0.39 -22.63 -18.75
N ASP A 464 -1.09 -22.22 -19.81
CA ASP A 464 -1.19 -22.98 -21.04
C ASP A 464 0.02 -22.69 -21.95
N GLY A 465 0.88 -23.68 -22.12
CA GLY A 465 2.06 -23.58 -23.00
C GLY A 465 1.76 -23.93 -24.48
N GLY A 466 0.51 -24.13 -24.86
CA GLY A 466 0.10 -24.44 -26.25
C GLY A 466 0.30 -23.26 -27.21
N VAL A 467 0.41 -23.56 -28.48
CA VAL A 467 0.59 -22.54 -29.55
C VAL A 467 -0.61 -21.59 -29.61
N ASP A 468 -1.80 -22.07 -29.34
CA ASP A 468 -3.05 -21.29 -29.36
C ASP A 468 -3.20 -20.34 -28.17
N ALA A 469 -2.39 -20.53 -27.11
CA ALA A 469 -2.33 -19.67 -25.95
C ALA A 469 -1.30 -18.53 -26.10
N ILE A 470 -0.47 -18.56 -27.14
CA ILE A 470 0.55 -17.54 -27.34
C ILE A 470 -0.09 -16.17 -27.58
N ARG A 471 0.36 -15.17 -26.81
CA ARG A 471 0.01 -13.78 -27.02
C ARG A 471 0.91 -13.19 -28.09
N LYS A 472 0.32 -12.60 -29.14
CA LYS A 472 1.05 -12.05 -30.29
C LYS A 472 1.34 -10.55 -30.19
N ILE A 473 1.22 -9.99 -28.98
CA ILE A 473 1.61 -8.60 -28.70
C ILE A 473 2.99 -8.57 -28.03
N ALA A 474 3.67 -7.42 -28.09
CA ALA A 474 4.91 -7.23 -27.35
C ALA A 474 4.65 -7.41 -25.84
N PRO A 475 5.34 -8.34 -25.15
CA PRO A 475 5.11 -8.57 -23.74
C PRO A 475 5.68 -7.41 -22.90
N ASP A 476 4.93 -6.99 -21.88
CA ASP A 476 5.46 -6.12 -20.83
C ASP A 476 6.18 -6.99 -19.80
N LEU A 477 7.51 -6.96 -19.83
CA LEU A 477 8.40 -7.68 -18.93
C LEU A 477 9.29 -6.72 -18.14
N ASP A 478 8.86 -5.44 -18.01
CA ASP A 478 9.59 -4.48 -17.19
C ASP A 478 9.68 -4.98 -15.74
N PRO A 479 10.89 -5.11 -15.19
CA PRO A 479 11.06 -5.66 -13.85
C PRO A 479 10.36 -4.85 -12.76
N GLN A 480 10.30 -3.53 -12.90
CA GLN A 480 9.65 -2.66 -11.91
C GLN A 480 8.13 -2.85 -11.93
N THR A 481 7.54 -2.94 -13.13
CA THR A 481 6.11 -3.25 -13.29
C THR A 481 5.77 -4.61 -12.71
N LEU A 482 6.57 -5.64 -12.98
CA LEU A 482 6.37 -6.98 -12.43
C LEU A 482 6.52 -6.99 -10.91
N HIS A 483 7.51 -6.29 -10.36
CA HIS A 483 7.69 -6.16 -8.91
C HIS A 483 6.49 -5.50 -8.24
N MET A 484 6.01 -4.40 -8.80
CA MET A 484 4.84 -3.68 -8.30
C MET A 484 3.60 -4.59 -8.29
N ARG A 485 3.33 -5.29 -9.39
CA ARG A 485 2.20 -6.25 -9.49
C ARG A 485 2.34 -7.40 -8.50
N LEU A 486 3.56 -7.91 -8.29
CA LEU A 486 3.83 -8.93 -7.28
C LEU A 486 3.49 -8.43 -5.87
N VAL A 487 3.96 -7.24 -5.51
CA VAL A 487 3.67 -6.64 -4.20
C VAL A 487 2.17 -6.48 -4.01
N ASP A 488 1.47 -5.90 -4.99
CA ASP A 488 0.03 -5.65 -4.92
C ASP A 488 -0.79 -6.96 -4.81
N THR A 489 -0.33 -8.05 -5.45
CA THR A 489 -0.95 -9.38 -5.33
C THR A 489 -0.65 -10.05 -3.98
N MET A 490 0.61 -9.95 -3.52
CA MET A 490 1.08 -10.66 -2.33
C MET A 490 0.71 -9.99 -1.01
N LYS A 491 0.26 -8.73 -1.02
CA LYS A 491 -0.29 -8.05 0.17
C LYS A 491 -1.49 -8.79 0.75
N GLN A 492 -2.34 -9.31 -0.11
CA GLN A 492 -3.52 -10.11 0.24
C GLN A 492 -3.50 -11.45 -0.50
N TRP A 493 -2.39 -12.18 -0.36
CA TRP A 493 -2.19 -13.47 -1.03
C TRP A 493 -3.31 -14.48 -0.78
N ASP A 494 -3.95 -14.41 0.39
CA ASP A 494 -5.06 -15.25 0.83
C ASP A 494 -6.41 -14.89 0.18
N HIS A 495 -6.54 -13.67 -0.36
CA HIS A 495 -7.70 -13.18 -1.10
C HIS A 495 -7.45 -12.99 -2.60
N ALA A 496 -6.22 -13.21 -3.07
CA ALA A 496 -5.84 -12.95 -4.47
C ALA A 496 -6.66 -13.76 -5.50
N GLY A 497 -7.27 -14.86 -5.08
CA GLY A 497 -8.14 -15.71 -5.91
C GLY A 497 -9.61 -15.32 -5.93
N ASP A 498 -10.07 -14.54 -4.96
CA ASP A 498 -11.51 -14.32 -4.74
C ASP A 498 -12.18 -13.59 -5.92
N ALA A 499 -11.58 -12.50 -6.39
CA ALA A 499 -12.09 -11.75 -7.54
C ALA A 499 -12.00 -12.54 -8.85
N ILE A 500 -10.97 -13.38 -9.00
CA ILE A 500 -10.80 -14.27 -10.16
C ILE A 500 -11.93 -15.31 -10.17
N ALA A 501 -12.18 -15.97 -9.05
CA ALA A 501 -13.26 -16.94 -8.92
C ALA A 501 -14.63 -16.30 -9.20
N ALA A 502 -14.90 -15.13 -8.60
CA ALA A 502 -16.13 -14.39 -8.82
C ALA A 502 -16.35 -14.02 -10.30
N ALA A 503 -15.29 -13.59 -10.99
CA ALA A 503 -15.32 -13.27 -12.42
C ALA A 503 -15.60 -14.50 -13.29
N LEU A 504 -14.98 -15.62 -12.95
CA LEU A 504 -15.13 -16.90 -13.68
C LEU A 504 -16.49 -17.59 -13.42
N ASP A 505 -17.15 -17.28 -12.29
CA ASP A 505 -18.49 -17.76 -11.96
C ASP A 505 -19.62 -16.87 -12.51
N ALA A 506 -19.28 -15.64 -12.93
CA ALA A 506 -20.25 -14.70 -13.46
C ALA A 506 -20.81 -15.17 -14.82
N ASP A 507 -22.11 -15.03 -15.02
CA ASP A 507 -22.74 -15.22 -16.34
C ASP A 507 -22.47 -13.97 -17.24
N GLY A 508 -21.23 -13.83 -17.69
CA GLY A 508 -20.83 -12.73 -18.57
C GLY A 508 -21.59 -12.75 -19.90
N ARG A 509 -21.76 -13.92 -20.52
CA ARG A 509 -22.49 -14.07 -21.81
C ARG A 509 -23.96 -13.69 -21.69
N GLY A 510 -24.65 -14.24 -20.68
CA GLY A 510 -26.05 -13.93 -20.44
C GLY A 510 -26.30 -12.46 -20.10
N SER A 511 -25.30 -11.80 -19.51
CA SER A 511 -25.40 -10.38 -19.13
C SER A 511 -25.27 -9.41 -20.31
N LEU A 512 -24.63 -9.80 -21.42
CA LEU A 512 -24.39 -8.90 -22.58
C LEU A 512 -25.68 -8.28 -23.13
N LYS A 513 -26.75 -9.08 -23.26
CA LYS A 513 -28.06 -8.63 -23.80
C LYS A 513 -28.76 -7.61 -22.89
N ASP A 514 -28.42 -7.59 -21.60
CA ASP A 514 -29.00 -6.72 -20.58
C ASP A 514 -28.28 -5.36 -20.50
N ILE A 515 -27.17 -5.19 -21.23
CA ILE A 515 -26.42 -3.94 -21.26
C ILE A 515 -27.05 -2.97 -22.26
N SER A 516 -27.64 -1.89 -21.74
CA SER A 516 -28.24 -0.84 -22.56
C SER A 516 -27.26 0.26 -22.97
N ALA A 517 -26.17 0.43 -22.22
CA ALA A 517 -25.15 1.44 -22.50
C ALA A 517 -24.44 1.15 -23.83
N PRO A 518 -24.18 2.17 -24.68
CA PRO A 518 -23.28 2.03 -25.81
C PRO A 518 -21.94 1.45 -25.33
N THR A 519 -21.49 0.36 -25.98
CA THR A 519 -20.32 -0.39 -25.51
C THR A 519 -19.28 -0.54 -26.60
N MET A 520 -18.05 -0.10 -26.32
CA MET A 520 -16.89 -0.37 -27.16
C MET A 520 -16.15 -1.61 -26.62
N VAL A 521 -15.86 -2.55 -27.50
CA VAL A 521 -15.06 -3.76 -27.20
C VAL A 521 -13.77 -3.67 -27.98
N PHE A 522 -12.65 -3.67 -27.28
CA PHE A 522 -11.34 -3.75 -27.90
C PHE A 522 -11.03 -5.15 -28.40
N GLU A 523 -10.34 -5.20 -29.53
CA GLU A 523 -9.74 -6.39 -30.09
C GLU A 523 -8.28 -6.19 -30.43
N THR A 524 -7.55 -7.29 -30.52
CA THR A 524 -6.22 -7.39 -31.11
C THR A 524 -6.20 -8.64 -31.97
N GLU A 525 -5.80 -8.49 -33.23
CA GLU A 525 -5.79 -9.59 -34.19
C GLU A 525 -4.91 -10.74 -33.69
N ASP A 526 -5.47 -11.96 -33.72
CA ASP A 526 -4.79 -13.20 -33.36
C ASP A 526 -4.20 -13.29 -31.93
N ASP A 527 -4.54 -12.40 -30.99
CA ASP A 527 -4.13 -12.54 -29.59
C ASP A 527 -5.15 -13.37 -28.80
N ALA A 528 -4.67 -14.42 -28.15
CA ALA A 528 -5.49 -15.38 -27.40
C ALA A 528 -6.39 -14.73 -26.34
N ARG A 529 -5.96 -13.60 -25.75
CA ARG A 529 -6.69 -12.86 -24.71
C ARG A 529 -7.93 -12.14 -25.27
N TYR A 530 -7.98 -11.87 -26.59
CA TYR A 530 -9.07 -11.13 -27.25
C TYR A 530 -10.04 -12.03 -28.01
N ARG A 531 -9.95 -13.37 -27.85
CA ARG A 531 -10.73 -14.35 -28.60
C ARG A 531 -12.25 -14.17 -28.54
N TRP A 532 -12.77 -13.53 -27.50
CA TRP A 532 -14.20 -13.31 -27.30
C TRP A 532 -14.71 -11.93 -27.73
N ALA A 533 -13.87 -11.04 -28.25
CA ALA A 533 -14.26 -9.70 -28.63
C ALA A 533 -15.43 -9.68 -29.63
N GLY A 534 -15.34 -10.49 -30.71
CA GLY A 534 -16.40 -10.60 -31.70
C GLY A 534 -17.70 -11.23 -31.17
N GLU A 535 -17.62 -12.14 -30.23
CA GLU A 535 -18.79 -12.71 -29.54
C GLU A 535 -19.47 -11.68 -28.66
N ALA A 536 -18.68 -10.92 -27.87
CA ALA A 536 -19.19 -9.87 -27.01
C ALA A 536 -19.94 -8.78 -27.80
N VAL A 537 -19.39 -8.32 -28.92
CA VAL A 537 -20.04 -7.35 -29.80
C VAL A 537 -21.38 -7.84 -30.31
N LYS A 538 -21.47 -9.12 -30.72
CA LYS A 538 -22.73 -9.72 -31.22
C LYS A 538 -23.79 -9.87 -30.11
N GLY A 539 -23.36 -10.09 -28.87
CA GLY A 539 -24.26 -10.22 -27.71
C GLY A 539 -24.79 -8.89 -27.18
N LEU A 540 -24.14 -7.78 -27.49
CA LEU A 540 -24.49 -6.43 -27.03
C LEU A 540 -25.49 -5.78 -27.99
N SER A 541 -26.50 -5.05 -27.45
CA SER A 541 -27.48 -4.33 -28.26
C SER A 541 -26.87 -3.12 -28.99
N ASN A 542 -25.87 -2.46 -28.37
CA ASN A 542 -25.20 -1.27 -28.86
C ASN A 542 -23.68 -1.44 -28.82
N GLY A 543 -23.17 -2.62 -29.27
CA GLY A 543 -21.76 -2.97 -29.28
C GLY A 543 -21.04 -2.49 -30.53
N ILE A 544 -19.87 -1.88 -30.38
CA ILE A 544 -18.92 -1.59 -31.47
C ILE A 544 -17.58 -2.23 -31.19
N GLN A 545 -16.91 -2.69 -32.23
CA GLN A 545 -15.59 -3.27 -32.17
C GLN A 545 -14.55 -2.22 -32.53
N ALA A 546 -13.43 -2.17 -31.81
CA ALA A 546 -12.33 -1.26 -32.08
C ALA A 546 -10.97 -1.96 -31.93
N THR A 547 -10.01 -1.64 -32.80
CA THR A 547 -8.65 -2.15 -32.66
C THR A 547 -7.97 -1.50 -31.45
N ARG A 548 -7.40 -2.31 -30.58
CA ARG A 548 -6.72 -1.84 -29.38
C ARG A 548 -5.37 -1.21 -29.68
N PRO A 549 -5.14 0.07 -29.36
CA PRO A 549 -3.80 0.65 -29.43
C PRO A 549 -2.87 0.04 -28.37
N ALA A 550 -1.62 -0.28 -28.76
CA ALA A 550 -0.62 -0.83 -27.85
C ALA A 550 -0.16 0.20 -26.80
N ASP A 551 0.06 1.45 -27.23
CA ASP A 551 0.46 2.54 -26.34
C ASP A 551 -0.69 2.98 -25.41
N PRO A 552 -0.47 3.06 -24.06
CA PRO A 552 -1.53 3.41 -23.12
C PRO A 552 -2.17 4.78 -23.37
N THR A 553 -1.39 5.77 -23.82
CA THR A 553 -1.90 7.12 -24.10
C THR A 553 -2.74 7.13 -25.39
N ALA A 554 -2.33 6.41 -26.42
CA ALA A 554 -3.11 6.24 -27.63
C ALA A 554 -4.40 5.46 -27.35
N ARG A 555 -4.35 4.43 -26.50
CA ARG A 555 -5.52 3.67 -26.04
C ARG A 555 -6.50 4.58 -25.31
N ALA A 556 -6.02 5.42 -24.39
CA ALA A 556 -6.88 6.39 -23.69
C ALA A 556 -7.54 7.38 -24.64
N ARG A 557 -6.81 7.87 -25.67
CA ARG A 557 -7.41 8.76 -26.69
C ARG A 557 -8.54 8.07 -27.47
N ALA A 558 -8.38 6.81 -27.85
CA ALA A 558 -9.42 6.04 -28.52
C ALA A 558 -10.67 5.89 -27.61
N VAL A 559 -10.46 5.59 -26.32
CA VAL A 559 -11.52 5.54 -25.32
C VAL A 559 -12.22 6.90 -25.20
N LEU A 560 -11.46 7.97 -24.96
CA LEU A 560 -12.03 9.31 -24.79
C LEU A 560 -12.84 9.76 -26.02
N SER A 561 -12.34 9.48 -27.23
CA SER A 561 -13.10 9.75 -28.47
C SER A 561 -14.44 9.02 -28.50
N PHE A 562 -14.50 7.78 -28.06
CA PHE A 562 -15.76 7.03 -27.95
C PHE A 562 -16.67 7.59 -26.83
N LEU A 563 -16.10 8.02 -25.71
CA LEU A 563 -16.87 8.57 -24.58
C LEU A 563 -17.47 9.95 -24.87
N GLU A 564 -16.97 10.68 -25.85
CA GLU A 564 -17.44 12.02 -26.26
C GLU A 564 -18.48 11.98 -27.39
N GLY A 565 -18.45 11.00 -28.25
CA GLY A 565 -19.35 10.80 -29.40
C GLY A 565 -20.63 10.10 -29.05
#